data_554ed311f245ad9945715e57706065dc
#
_entry.id   554ed311f245ad9945715e57706065dc
#
_cell.length_a   1.000
_cell.length_b   1.000
_cell.length_c   1.000
_cell.angle_alpha   90.00
_cell.angle_beta   90.00
_cell.angle_gamma   90.00
#
_symmetry.space_group_name_H-M   'P 1'
#
loop_
_entity.id
_entity.type
_entity.pdbx_description
1 polymer ?
#
loop_
_entity_poly.entity_id
_entity_poly.type
_entity_poly.pdbx_seq_one_letter_code
_entity_poly.pdbx_strand_id
1 'polypeptide(L)'
;MKANTMSVVNYSIVGRNGKALLMNHNTNKYSTFDEEHSGSTTMACIKMLADLVSKFEQTEDRLNIIFIPRCLGGILRLNAVDEWIANGNKTANGIQLSEDYVELVKYVTDMRKWLGTNNLILKMQGSDLVRPNEKIMIDKAWRQLDKITKKNASSVTRPASKGTSKPAIPSRVKAIAVNDIEL
;
A
#
# COMPACT_ATOMS: atom_id res chain seq x y z
N MET A 1 -32.38 22.06 8.26
CA MET A 1 -31.22 21.22 8.61
C MET A 1 -30.58 20.77 7.31
N LYS A 2 -29.36 21.23 6.97
CA LYS A 2 -28.61 20.67 5.85
C LYS A 2 -28.08 19.31 6.32
N ALA A 3 -28.49 18.24 5.65
CA ALA A 3 -27.87 16.93 5.85
C ALA A 3 -26.38 17.09 5.52
N ASN A 4 -25.51 16.99 6.52
CA ASN A 4 -24.08 16.88 6.33
C ASN A 4 -23.83 15.59 5.56
N THR A 5 -23.65 15.69 4.26
CA THR A 5 -23.27 14.55 3.43
C THR A 5 -21.84 14.22 3.78
N MET A 6 -21.66 13.16 4.54
CA MET A 6 -20.35 12.57 4.86
C MET A 6 -19.57 12.34 3.57
N SER A 7 -18.44 13.01 3.38
CA SER A 7 -17.62 12.83 2.19
C SER A 7 -16.83 11.52 2.31
N VAL A 8 -17.04 10.62 1.36
CA VAL A 8 -16.32 9.34 1.28
C VAL A 8 -15.13 9.49 0.35
N VAL A 9 -13.94 9.17 0.85
CA VAL A 9 -12.72 9.14 0.04
C VAL A 9 -12.30 7.68 -0.15
N ASN A 10 -12.11 7.27 -1.41
CA ASN A 10 -11.77 5.91 -1.77
C ASN A 10 -10.33 5.81 -2.27
N TYR A 11 -9.60 4.85 -1.73
CA TYR A 11 -8.22 4.53 -2.13
C TYR A 11 -8.10 3.05 -2.51
N SER A 12 -7.18 2.72 -3.42
CA SER A 12 -6.75 1.35 -3.67
C SER A 12 -5.25 1.24 -3.52
N ILE A 13 -4.79 0.24 -2.78
CA ILE A 13 -3.41 -0.18 -2.76
C ILE A 13 -3.33 -1.48 -3.55
N VAL A 14 -2.48 -1.50 -4.56
CA VAL A 14 -2.19 -2.69 -5.37
C VAL A 14 -0.68 -2.91 -5.40
N GLY A 15 -0.23 -4.16 -5.54
CA GLY A 15 1.21 -4.43 -5.53
C GLY A 15 1.59 -5.68 -6.32
N ARG A 16 2.77 -5.63 -6.95
CA ARG A 16 3.37 -6.73 -7.70
C ARG A 16 4.89 -6.57 -7.76
N ASN A 17 5.62 -7.67 -7.58
CA ASN A 17 7.09 -7.73 -7.74
C ASN A 17 7.83 -6.66 -6.92
N GLY A 18 7.53 -6.53 -5.65
CA GLY A 18 8.14 -5.56 -4.75
C GLY A 18 7.69 -4.11 -4.94
N LYS A 19 6.80 -3.86 -5.90
CA LYS A 19 6.22 -2.53 -6.16
C LYS A 19 4.83 -2.43 -5.59
N ALA A 20 4.48 -1.26 -5.04
CA ALA A 20 3.13 -0.92 -4.66
C ALA A 20 2.68 0.38 -5.34
N LEU A 21 1.40 0.50 -5.58
CA LEU A 21 0.74 1.69 -6.09
C LEU A 21 -0.46 2.02 -5.22
N LEU A 22 -0.52 3.25 -4.74
CA LEU A 22 -1.67 3.85 -4.09
C LEU A 22 -2.41 4.73 -5.10
N MET A 23 -3.70 4.54 -5.24
CA MET A 23 -4.56 5.37 -6.09
C MET A 23 -5.67 6.01 -5.27
N ASN A 24 -5.79 7.32 -5.34
CA ASN A 24 -6.94 8.08 -4.84
C ASN A 24 -7.98 8.17 -5.94
N HIS A 25 -9.15 7.54 -5.75
CA HIS A 25 -10.20 7.47 -6.77
C HIS A 25 -11.04 8.74 -6.88
N ASN A 26 -11.00 9.61 -5.89
CA ASN A 26 -11.71 10.88 -5.92
C ASN A 26 -10.98 11.93 -6.78
N THR A 27 -9.64 11.92 -6.74
CA THR A 27 -8.78 12.86 -7.49
C THR A 27 -8.13 12.23 -8.72
N ASN A 28 -8.17 10.90 -8.86
CA ASN A 28 -7.44 10.11 -9.85
C ASN A 28 -5.90 10.25 -9.78
N LYS A 29 -5.38 10.79 -8.68
CA LYS A 29 -3.94 10.85 -8.43
C LYS A 29 -3.43 9.49 -7.91
N TYR A 30 -2.18 9.18 -8.17
CA TYR A 30 -1.54 7.97 -7.66
C TYR A 30 -0.09 8.25 -7.24
N SER A 31 0.43 7.41 -6.35
CA SER A 31 1.83 7.32 -5.98
C SER A 31 2.32 5.88 -6.05
N THR A 32 3.62 5.70 -6.21
CA THR A 32 4.25 4.39 -6.26
C THR A 32 5.35 4.28 -5.24
N PHE A 33 5.57 3.06 -4.76
CA PHE A 33 6.64 2.72 -3.85
C PHE A 33 7.31 1.43 -4.32
N ASP A 34 8.65 1.42 -4.35
CA ASP A 34 9.47 0.27 -4.69
C ASP A 34 10.21 -0.21 -3.43
N GLU A 35 10.00 -1.46 -3.04
CA GLU A 35 10.71 -2.08 -1.92
C GLU A 35 12.04 -2.65 -2.42
N GLU A 36 13.10 -1.86 -2.32
CA GLU A 36 14.42 -2.21 -2.86
C GLU A 36 15.18 -3.22 -2.00
N HIS A 37 14.94 -3.25 -0.68
CA HIS A 37 15.73 -4.05 0.25
C HIS A 37 15.28 -5.51 0.34
N SER A 38 13.98 -5.74 0.41
CA SER A 38 13.44 -7.10 0.54
C SER A 38 12.78 -7.62 -0.73
N GLY A 39 12.50 -6.76 -1.71
CA GLY A 39 11.71 -7.09 -2.89
C GLY A 39 10.29 -7.56 -2.56
N SER A 40 9.86 -7.41 -1.30
CA SER A 40 8.58 -7.92 -0.81
C SER A 40 7.43 -7.01 -1.18
N THR A 41 6.52 -7.52 -2.00
CA THR A 41 5.27 -6.81 -2.34
C THR A 41 4.43 -6.52 -1.09
N THR A 42 4.42 -7.43 -0.11
CA THR A 42 3.70 -7.24 1.15
C THR A 42 4.28 -6.08 1.95
N MET A 43 5.61 -5.97 2.04
CA MET A 43 6.28 -4.84 2.70
C MET A 43 6.01 -3.53 1.98
N ALA A 44 6.08 -3.50 0.65
CA ALA A 44 5.75 -2.30 -0.14
C ALA A 44 4.31 -1.83 0.15
N CYS A 45 3.36 -2.74 0.15
CA CYS A 45 1.94 -2.41 0.39
C CYS A 45 1.68 -1.94 1.82
N ILE A 46 2.30 -2.57 2.85
CA ILE A 46 2.06 -2.15 4.25
C ILE A 46 2.73 -0.81 4.56
N LYS A 47 3.93 -0.54 4.02
CA LYS A 47 4.58 0.76 4.15
C LYS A 47 3.72 1.87 3.54
N MET A 48 3.18 1.63 2.35
CA MET A 48 2.28 2.57 1.68
C MET A 48 0.97 2.78 2.44
N LEU A 49 0.40 1.73 3.04
CA LEU A 49 -0.78 1.84 3.89
C LEU A 49 -0.48 2.63 5.17
N ALA A 50 0.64 2.36 5.82
CA ALA A 50 1.06 3.07 7.03
C ALA A 50 1.27 4.56 6.77
N ASP A 51 1.94 4.91 5.66
CA ASP A 51 2.12 6.29 5.23
C ASP A 51 0.78 6.98 4.93
N LEU A 52 -0.14 6.30 4.26
CA LEU A 52 -1.47 6.85 3.99
C LEU A 52 -2.25 7.13 5.27
N VAL A 53 -2.34 6.16 6.19
CA VAL A 53 -3.13 6.34 7.41
C VAL A 53 -2.53 7.38 8.37
N SER A 54 -1.22 7.61 8.32
CA SER A 54 -0.55 8.65 9.11
C SER A 54 -1.02 10.07 8.78
N LYS A 55 -1.58 10.26 7.59
CA LYS A 55 -2.06 11.55 7.08
C LYS A 55 -3.52 11.83 7.42
N PHE A 56 -4.23 10.86 8.00
CA PHE A 56 -5.61 11.05 8.39
C PHE A 56 -5.72 11.66 9.79
N GLU A 57 -6.61 12.61 9.90
CA GLU A 57 -7.01 13.21 11.17
C GLU A 57 -8.34 12.60 11.64
N GLN A 58 -8.56 12.60 12.95
CA GLN A 58 -9.83 12.20 13.52
C GLN A 58 -10.86 13.30 13.24
N THR A 59 -11.66 13.10 12.19
CA THR A 59 -12.74 14.00 11.81
C THR A 59 -14.09 13.25 11.83
N GLU A 60 -15.13 13.89 12.37
CA GLU A 60 -16.48 13.29 12.44
C GLU A 60 -17.13 13.14 11.05
N ASP A 61 -16.66 13.90 10.04
CA ASP A 61 -17.32 14.07 8.75
C ASP A 61 -16.68 13.31 7.59
N ARG A 62 -15.63 12.51 7.83
CA ARG A 62 -14.89 11.86 6.75
C ARG A 62 -14.86 10.34 6.90
N LEU A 63 -15.47 9.66 5.93
CA LEU A 63 -15.35 8.23 5.77
C LEU A 63 -14.30 7.92 4.70
N ASN A 64 -13.29 7.13 5.06
CA ASN A 64 -12.25 6.68 4.13
C ASN A 64 -12.37 5.17 3.94
N ILE A 65 -12.41 4.74 2.68
CA ILE A 65 -12.41 3.33 2.31
C ILE A 65 -11.10 3.04 1.60
N ILE A 66 -10.33 2.09 2.12
CA ILE A 66 -9.07 1.67 1.53
C ILE A 66 -9.21 0.21 1.11
N PHE A 67 -9.02 -0.05 -0.19
CA PHE A 67 -9.00 -1.39 -0.74
C PHE A 67 -7.57 -1.94 -0.68
N ILE A 68 -7.35 -2.90 0.21
CA ILE A 68 -6.04 -3.52 0.46
C ILE A 68 -5.90 -4.85 -0.29
N PRO A 69 -4.71 -5.23 -0.74
CA PRO A 69 -4.47 -6.52 -1.35
C PRO A 69 -4.61 -7.66 -0.34
N ARG A 70 -4.84 -8.88 -0.84
CA ARG A 70 -5.04 -10.07 0.01
C ARG A 70 -3.87 -10.37 0.95
N CYS A 71 -2.65 -10.04 0.57
CA CYS A 71 -1.47 -10.22 1.41
C CYS A 71 -1.51 -9.40 2.72
N LEU A 72 -2.39 -8.41 2.81
CA LEU A 72 -2.62 -7.60 4.01
C LEU A 72 -3.89 -7.99 4.77
N GLY A 73 -4.50 -9.12 4.44
CA GLY A 73 -5.77 -9.56 5.04
C GLY A 73 -5.76 -9.70 6.57
N GLY A 74 -4.61 -10.00 7.16
CA GLY A 74 -4.44 -10.08 8.61
C GLY A 74 -4.77 -8.78 9.35
N ILE A 75 -4.65 -7.62 8.69
CA ILE A 75 -4.92 -6.29 9.29
C ILE A 75 -6.41 -6.06 9.53
N LEU A 76 -7.29 -6.82 8.86
CA LEU A 76 -8.73 -6.67 9.04
C LEU A 76 -9.18 -7.04 10.46
N ARG A 77 -8.44 -7.92 11.13
CA ARG A 77 -8.67 -8.31 12.52
C ARG A 77 -7.86 -7.41 13.45
N LEU A 78 -8.53 -6.59 14.25
CA LEU A 78 -7.89 -5.62 15.15
C LEU A 78 -6.95 -6.25 16.20
N ASN A 79 -7.16 -7.52 16.55
CA ASN A 79 -6.37 -8.22 17.56
C ASN A 79 -5.31 -9.16 16.97
N ALA A 80 -5.24 -9.28 15.64
CA ALA A 80 -4.30 -10.22 15.00
C ALA A 80 -2.85 -9.91 15.33
N VAL A 81 -2.48 -8.65 15.39
CA VAL A 81 -1.11 -8.24 15.70
C VAL A 81 -0.72 -8.56 17.14
N ASP A 82 -1.63 -8.40 18.09
CA ASP A 82 -1.39 -8.72 19.50
C ASP A 82 -1.18 -10.24 19.67
N GLU A 83 -1.97 -11.06 18.94
CA GLU A 83 -1.79 -12.51 18.87
C GLU A 83 -0.42 -12.89 18.28
N TRP A 84 0.02 -12.21 17.22
CA TRP A 84 1.33 -12.49 16.60
C TRP A 84 2.48 -12.16 17.55
N ILE A 85 2.42 -11.02 18.22
CA ILE A 85 3.43 -10.61 19.19
C ILE A 85 3.51 -11.63 20.34
N ALA A 86 2.36 -12.04 20.89
CA ALA A 86 2.30 -13.04 21.96
C ALA A 86 2.89 -14.39 21.52
N ASN A 87 2.82 -14.72 20.23
CA ASN A 87 3.36 -15.95 19.65
C ASN A 87 4.80 -15.80 19.09
N GLY A 88 5.55 -14.77 19.49
CA GLY A 88 6.92 -14.53 19.01
C GLY A 88 6.96 -14.13 17.53
N ASN A 89 6.09 -13.24 17.11
CA ASN A 89 5.91 -12.74 15.75
C ASN A 89 5.54 -13.84 14.74
N LYS A 90 4.69 -14.77 15.15
CA LYS A 90 4.19 -15.86 14.29
C LYS A 90 2.70 -15.77 14.08
N THR A 91 2.27 -16.10 12.86
CA THR A 91 0.85 -16.31 12.56
C THR A 91 0.32 -17.56 13.28
N ALA A 92 -1.01 -17.72 13.35
CA ALA A 92 -1.63 -18.93 13.87
C ALA A 92 -1.17 -20.22 13.16
N ASN A 93 -0.77 -20.12 11.88
CA ASN A 93 -0.24 -21.23 11.09
C ASN A 93 1.29 -21.41 11.25
N GLY A 94 1.92 -20.73 12.21
CA GLY A 94 3.35 -20.85 12.49
C GLY A 94 4.28 -20.12 11.53
N ILE A 95 3.76 -19.29 10.61
CA ILE A 95 4.58 -18.51 9.69
C ILE A 95 5.26 -17.39 10.47
N GLN A 96 6.60 -17.35 10.41
CA GLN A 96 7.39 -16.28 11.03
C GLN A 96 7.21 -14.98 10.24
N LEU A 97 6.89 -13.89 10.95
CA LEU A 97 6.79 -12.54 10.43
C LEU A 97 8.04 -11.74 10.80
N SER A 98 8.47 -10.83 9.94
CA SER A 98 9.54 -9.90 10.28
C SER A 98 9.05 -8.88 11.31
N GLU A 99 9.94 -8.43 12.16
CA GLU A 99 9.66 -7.44 13.20
C GLU A 99 9.12 -6.15 12.58
N ASP A 100 9.80 -5.62 11.56
CA ASP A 100 9.36 -4.42 10.82
C ASP A 100 7.92 -4.54 10.29
N TYR A 101 7.53 -5.73 9.79
CA TYR A 101 6.17 -5.93 9.31
C TYR A 101 5.16 -5.90 10.46
N VAL A 102 5.47 -6.55 11.58
CA VAL A 102 4.62 -6.58 12.77
C VAL A 102 4.44 -5.18 13.35
N GLU A 103 5.51 -4.37 13.42
CA GLU A 103 5.45 -2.98 13.88
C GLU A 103 4.56 -2.11 12.99
N LEU A 104 4.69 -2.24 11.66
CA LEU A 104 3.84 -1.51 10.71
C LEU A 104 2.37 -1.90 10.82
N VAL A 105 2.09 -3.21 10.96
CA VAL A 105 0.71 -3.68 11.16
C VAL A 105 0.15 -3.17 12.48
N LYS A 106 0.97 -3.17 13.54
CA LYS A 106 0.56 -2.62 14.84
C LYS A 106 0.21 -1.15 14.72
N TYR A 107 1.06 -0.36 14.08
CA TYR A 107 0.82 1.05 13.85
C TYR A 107 -0.50 1.30 13.10
N VAL A 108 -0.73 0.61 11.98
CA VAL A 108 -1.98 0.74 11.19
C VAL A 108 -3.19 0.34 12.02
N THR A 109 -3.07 -0.73 12.83
CA THR A 109 -4.16 -1.20 13.69
C THR A 109 -4.49 -0.19 14.78
N ASP A 110 -3.49 0.39 15.43
CA ASP A 110 -3.66 1.39 16.47
C ASP A 110 -4.27 2.68 15.90
N MET A 111 -3.80 3.13 14.74
CA MET A 111 -4.39 4.27 14.02
C MET A 111 -5.85 4.00 13.64
N ARG A 112 -6.18 2.79 13.20
CA ARG A 112 -7.55 2.42 12.85
C ARG A 112 -8.45 2.38 14.10
N LYS A 113 -7.94 1.92 15.25
CA LYS A 113 -8.66 1.99 16.53
C LYS A 113 -8.92 3.44 16.93
N TRP A 114 -7.91 4.30 16.80
CA TRP A 114 -7.99 5.72 17.16
C TRP A 114 -8.95 6.51 16.25
N LEU A 115 -8.86 6.33 14.93
CA LEU A 115 -9.75 6.98 13.94
C LEU A 115 -11.18 6.44 13.99
N GLY A 116 -11.36 5.20 14.46
CA GLY A 116 -12.61 4.48 14.42
C GLY A 116 -12.78 3.64 13.15
N THR A 117 -13.18 2.38 13.34
CA THR A 117 -13.33 1.41 12.23
C THR A 117 -14.44 1.76 11.23
N ASN A 118 -15.37 2.63 11.63
CA ASN A 118 -16.43 3.15 10.76
C ASN A 118 -15.96 4.36 9.94
N ASN A 119 -14.93 5.07 10.39
CA ASN A 119 -14.36 6.23 9.71
C ASN A 119 -13.19 5.83 8.80
N LEU A 120 -12.43 4.80 9.20
CA LEU A 120 -11.38 4.21 8.39
C LEU A 120 -11.72 2.75 8.07
N ILE A 121 -12.33 2.52 6.92
CA ILE A 121 -12.77 1.21 6.47
C ILE A 121 -11.69 0.58 5.60
N LEU A 122 -11.19 -0.59 5.99
CA LEU A 122 -10.33 -1.42 5.16
C LEU A 122 -11.17 -2.54 4.52
N LYS A 123 -11.04 -2.71 3.19
CA LYS A 123 -11.70 -3.80 2.45
C LYS A 123 -10.66 -4.61 1.69
N MET A 124 -10.66 -5.92 1.88
CA MET A 124 -9.76 -6.81 1.15
C MET A 124 -10.25 -6.99 -0.29
N GLN A 125 -9.35 -6.76 -1.25
CA GLN A 125 -9.63 -7.00 -2.67
C GLN A 125 -10.04 -8.46 -2.90
N GLY A 126 -11.10 -8.64 -3.69
CA GLY A 126 -11.64 -9.97 -4.00
C GLY A 126 -12.45 -10.60 -2.87
N SER A 127 -12.80 -9.87 -1.81
CA SER A 127 -13.81 -10.31 -0.84
C SER A 127 -15.22 -10.00 -1.35
N ASP A 128 -16.21 -10.72 -0.82
CA ASP A 128 -17.64 -10.52 -1.15
C ASP A 128 -18.18 -9.18 -0.65
N LEU A 129 -17.44 -8.52 0.25
CA LEU A 129 -17.78 -7.18 0.76
C LEU A 129 -17.46 -6.07 -0.25
N VAL A 130 -16.73 -6.36 -1.32
CA VAL A 130 -16.39 -5.40 -2.37
C VAL A 130 -17.51 -5.38 -3.41
N ARG A 131 -18.16 -4.22 -3.54
CA ARG A 131 -19.28 -4.00 -4.47
C ARG A 131 -18.80 -3.93 -5.92
N PRO A 132 -19.68 -4.14 -6.92
CA PRO A 132 -19.31 -4.10 -8.34
C PRO A 132 -18.63 -2.80 -8.77
N ASN A 133 -19.11 -1.63 -8.33
CA ASN A 133 -18.50 -0.33 -8.61
C ASN A 133 -17.11 -0.18 -7.95
N GLU A 134 -16.90 -0.76 -6.77
CA GLU A 134 -15.62 -0.76 -6.07
C GLU A 134 -14.60 -1.67 -6.77
N LYS A 135 -15.04 -2.77 -7.39
CA LYS A 135 -14.19 -3.62 -8.26
C LYS A 135 -13.62 -2.83 -9.43
N ILE A 136 -14.41 -1.96 -10.05
CA ILE A 136 -13.95 -1.09 -11.14
C ILE A 136 -12.82 -0.15 -10.66
N MET A 137 -12.92 0.38 -9.43
CA MET A 137 -11.88 1.21 -8.83
C MET A 137 -10.57 0.42 -8.63
N ILE A 138 -10.67 -0.78 -8.08
CA ILE A 138 -9.52 -1.68 -7.88
C ILE A 138 -8.87 -2.04 -9.23
N ASP A 139 -9.66 -2.40 -10.24
CA ASP A 139 -9.18 -2.72 -11.58
C ASP A 139 -8.47 -1.53 -12.25
N LYS A 140 -8.95 -0.31 -11.99
CA LYS A 140 -8.29 0.91 -12.46
C LYS A 140 -6.89 1.06 -11.87
N ALA A 141 -6.73 0.82 -10.57
CA ALA A 141 -5.44 0.85 -9.91
C ALA A 141 -4.49 -0.23 -10.47
N TRP A 142 -4.96 -1.45 -10.70
CA TRP A 142 -4.18 -2.52 -11.33
C TRP A 142 -3.72 -2.17 -12.74
N ARG A 143 -4.61 -1.64 -13.58
CA ARG A 143 -4.25 -1.18 -14.93
C ARG A 143 -3.19 -0.08 -14.90
N GLN A 144 -3.25 0.81 -13.91
CA GLN A 144 -2.24 1.86 -13.75
C GLN A 144 -0.89 1.29 -13.34
N LEU A 145 -0.84 0.34 -12.41
CA LEU A 145 0.39 -0.36 -12.03
C LEU A 145 1.00 -1.09 -13.23
N ASP A 146 0.18 -1.80 -14.02
CA ASP A 146 0.63 -2.51 -15.22
C ASP A 146 1.23 -1.58 -16.28
N LYS A 147 0.64 -0.40 -16.48
CA LYS A 147 1.18 0.62 -17.41
C LYS A 147 2.56 1.10 -17.00
N ILE A 148 2.76 1.37 -15.70
CA ILE A 148 4.04 1.84 -15.16
C ILE A 148 5.10 0.74 -15.29
N THR A 149 4.75 -0.49 -14.94
CA THR A 149 5.66 -1.63 -15.02
C THR A 149 6.11 -1.91 -16.45
N LYS A 150 5.20 -1.86 -17.43
CA LYS A 150 5.52 -2.03 -18.85
C LYS A 150 6.39 -0.90 -19.40
N LYS A 151 6.14 0.34 -18.99
CA LYS A 151 6.94 1.50 -19.44
C LYS A 151 8.38 1.39 -18.95
N ASN A 152 8.60 0.94 -17.72
CA ASN A 152 9.93 0.74 -17.18
C ASN A 152 10.67 -0.42 -17.85
N ALA A 153 9.99 -1.50 -18.24
CA ALA A 153 10.57 -2.62 -18.99
C ALA A 153 11.01 -2.22 -20.41
N SER A 154 10.27 -1.34 -21.09
CA SER A 154 10.62 -0.88 -22.44
C SER A 154 11.77 0.14 -22.47
N SER A 155 12.08 0.79 -21.35
CA SER A 155 13.21 1.75 -21.26
C SER A 155 14.56 1.06 -21.03
N VAL A 156 14.59 -0.23 -20.71
CA VAL A 156 15.81 -1.02 -20.43
C VAL A 156 16.37 -1.70 -21.70
N THR A 157 15.62 -1.78 -22.79
CA THR A 157 16.08 -2.40 -24.04
C THR A 157 16.65 -1.37 -25.00
N ARG A 158 17.87 -0.86 -24.71
CA ARG A 158 18.76 -0.29 -25.72
C ARG A 158 19.99 -1.20 -25.78
N PRO A 159 20.28 -1.84 -26.92
CA PRO A 159 21.46 -2.69 -27.02
C PRO A 159 22.70 -1.83 -26.89
N ALA A 160 23.55 -2.16 -25.90
CA ALA A 160 24.85 -1.57 -25.76
C ALA A 160 25.75 -2.03 -26.91
N SER A 161 26.21 -1.10 -27.72
CA SER A 161 27.32 -1.28 -28.65
C SER A 161 28.57 -1.69 -27.88
N LYS A 162 29.30 -2.66 -28.45
CA LYS A 162 30.58 -3.18 -27.96
C LYS A 162 31.57 -2.03 -27.69
N GLY A 163 32.09 -1.98 -26.47
CA GLY A 163 33.23 -1.15 -26.08
C GLY A 163 33.85 -1.72 -24.82
N THR A 164 35.00 -2.37 -24.94
CA THR A 164 35.88 -2.83 -23.87
C THR A 164 36.39 -1.67 -23.05
N SER A 165 36.17 -1.69 -21.71
CA SER A 165 37.12 -1.20 -20.71
C SER A 165 36.60 -1.27 -19.27
N LYS A 166 37.45 -1.77 -18.39
CA LYS A 166 37.68 -1.68 -16.94
C LYS A 166 36.47 -1.48 -15.99
N PRO A 167 36.43 -2.22 -14.87
CA PRO A 167 35.43 -2.07 -13.81
C PRO A 167 35.69 -0.79 -13.01
N ALA A 168 34.70 0.06 -12.91
CA ALA A 168 34.67 1.22 -12.01
C ALA A 168 33.79 0.92 -10.81
N ILE A 169 34.27 1.36 -9.65
CA ILE A 169 33.76 1.24 -8.29
C ILE A 169 32.35 1.83 -8.18
N PRO A 170 31.39 1.18 -7.47
CA PRO A 170 30.07 1.74 -7.26
C PRO A 170 30.10 2.82 -6.18
N SER A 171 29.77 4.03 -6.51
CA SER A 171 29.49 5.10 -5.55
C SER A 171 28.10 5.68 -5.73
N ARG A 172 27.43 5.76 -4.60
CA ARG A 172 26.35 6.66 -4.22
C ARG A 172 24.90 6.32 -4.63
N VAL A 173 24.19 6.01 -3.57
CA VAL A 173 22.74 6.09 -3.37
C VAL A 173 22.20 7.40 -3.95
N LYS A 174 21.29 7.31 -4.92
CA LYS A 174 20.48 8.44 -5.36
C LYS A 174 19.15 8.46 -4.63
N ALA A 175 18.85 9.61 -4.06
CA ALA A 175 17.62 9.91 -3.33
C ALA A 175 16.36 9.66 -4.18
N ILE A 176 15.35 9.13 -3.52
CA ILE A 176 14.02 8.87 -4.06
C ILE A 176 13.31 10.22 -4.23
N ALA A 177 12.87 10.52 -5.44
CA ALA A 177 11.95 11.62 -5.66
C ALA A 177 10.54 11.19 -5.20
N VAL A 178 10.13 11.70 -4.06
CA VAL A 178 8.75 11.64 -3.59
C VAL A 178 7.99 12.73 -4.35
N ASN A 179 7.13 12.35 -5.27
CA ASN A 179 6.18 13.30 -5.85
C ASN A 179 5.11 13.59 -4.78
N ASP A 180 5.09 14.82 -4.33
CA ASP A 180 4.21 15.33 -3.29
C ASP A 180 2.74 14.97 -3.57
N ILE A 181 2.15 14.25 -2.62
CA ILE A 181 0.71 14.10 -2.54
C ILE A 181 0.20 15.31 -1.76
N GLU A 182 -0.26 16.33 -2.45
CA GLU A 182 -1.11 17.33 -1.83
C GLU A 182 -2.45 16.68 -1.50
N LEU A 183 -2.81 16.72 -0.23
CA LEU A 183 -4.09 16.29 0.32
C LEU A 183 -5.20 17.33 0.03
#